data_f718e1b23aaebaf9d1ee2023bab5ce70
#
_entry.id   f718e1b23aaebaf9d1ee2023bab5ce70
#
_cell.length_a   1.000
_cell.length_b   1.000
_cell.length_c   1.000
_cell.angle_alpha   90.00
_cell.angle_beta   90.00
_cell.angle_gamma   90.00
#
_symmetry.space_group_name_H-M   'P 1'
#
loop_
_entity.id
_entity.type
_entity.pdbx_description
1 polymer ?
#
loop_
_entity_poly.entity_id
_entity_poly.type
_entity_poly.pdbx_seq_one_letter_code
_entity_poly.pdbx_strand_id
1 'polypeptide(L)' 'MRHLAIFVAVCVCGTANAEAVFPTAVSSKYASEKPVQARLHTCLDQYMANKTTNGNDGLNWQVKGGGYYRECNKRLK' A
#
# COMPACT_ATOMS: atom_id res chain seq x y z
N MET A 1 -3.75 29.27 24.80
CA MET A 1 -3.77 29.12 24.49
C MET A 1 -3.65 28.48 23.89
N ARG A 2 -3.69 28.52 23.83
CA ARG A 2 -3.70 28.01 23.19
C ARG A 2 -3.67 27.09 22.65
N HIS A 3 -3.64 26.94 22.62
CA HIS A 3 -3.64 26.17 22.06
C HIS A 3 -3.84 25.29 21.55
N LEU A 4 -4.05 25.06 21.45
CA LEU A 4 -4.31 24.40 20.96
C LEU A 4 -4.41 23.63 20.40
N ALA A 5 -4.47 23.60 20.40
CA ALA A 5 -4.59 22.95 19.87
C ALA A 5 -4.52 22.23 19.26
N ILE A 6 -4.44 22.25 19.13
CA ILE A 6 -4.34 21.61 18.53
C ILE A 6 -4.59 20.77 18.13
N PHE A 7 -4.66 20.61 18.16
CA PHE A 7 -4.99 19.78 17.73
C PHE A 7 -4.97 19.03 17.12
N VAL A 8 -5.08 19.03 17.02
CA VAL A 8 -5.10 18.37 16.45
C VAL A 8 -5.15 17.57 15.95
N ALA A 9 -5.32 17.64 15.95
CA ALA A 9 -5.35 16.98 15.42
C ALA A 9 -5.41 16.13 15.03
N VAL A 10 -5.46 16.16 15.09
CA VAL A 10 -5.44 15.38 14.80
C VAL A 10 -5.68 14.54 14.40
N CYS A 11 -5.89 14.53 14.37
CA CYS A 11 -6.13 13.82 14.04
C CYS A 11 -6.39 13.06 13.57
N VAL A 12 -6.53 13.10 13.62
CA VAL A 12 -6.77 12.46 13.28
C VAL A 12 -6.94 11.85 12.67
N CYS A 13 -7.08 11.90 12.51
CA CYS A 13 -7.17 11.50 11.91
C CYS A 13 -6.89 10.75 11.30
N GLY A 14 -6.55 10.84 11.32
CA GLY A 14 -6.21 10.17 10.50
C GLY A 14 -6.45 9.05 10.24
N THR A 15 -6.45 8.94 10.34
CA THR A 15 -6.81 8.06 10.37
C THR A 15 -7.47 7.11 10.10
N ALA A 16 -8.04 7.19 10.39
CA ALA A 16 -9.05 6.33 10.32
C ALA A 16 -9.43 5.84 9.00
N ASN A 17 -9.20 6.42 8.03
CA ASN A 17 -9.52 5.97 6.77
C ASN A 17 -8.35 5.44 6.12
N ALA A 18 -7.65 4.59 6.77
CA ALA A 18 -6.47 4.01 6.25
C ALA A 18 -6.76 3.32 4.95
N GLU A 19 -6.04 3.66 3.96
CA GLU A 19 -6.07 2.96 2.70
C GLU A 19 -5.04 1.87 2.73
N ALA A 20 -5.14 0.94 1.81
CA ALA A 20 -4.09 -0.06 1.65
C ALA A 20 -2.77 0.63 1.35
N VAL A 21 -1.69 0.07 1.87
CA VAL A 21 -0.36 0.61 1.63
C VAL A 21 0.19 -0.02 0.35
N PHE A 22 0.57 0.83 -0.60
CA PHE A 22 1.13 0.39 -1.87
C PHE A 22 2.55 0.90 -2.03
N PRO A 23 3.42 0.15 -2.71
CA PRO A 23 4.75 0.67 -3.00
C PRO A 23 4.64 1.83 -3.99
N THR A 24 5.62 2.72 -3.94
CA THR A 24 5.62 3.88 -4.81
C THR A 24 6.52 3.70 -6.03
N ALA A 25 7.31 2.64 -6.04
CA ALA A 25 8.20 2.35 -7.16
C ALA A 25 8.54 0.87 -7.12
N VAL A 26 8.94 0.35 -8.28
CA VAL A 26 9.41 -1.03 -8.37
C VAL A 26 10.67 -1.17 -7.55
N SER A 27 10.76 -2.23 -6.76
CA SER A 27 11.91 -2.48 -5.90
C SER A 27 13.16 -2.74 -6.73
N SER A 28 14.27 -2.11 -6.36
CA SER A 28 15.55 -2.32 -7.04
C SER A 28 16.02 -3.76 -6.93
N LYS A 29 15.54 -4.48 -5.95
CA LYS A 29 15.80 -5.89 -5.76
C LYS A 29 15.41 -6.72 -6.98
N TYR A 30 14.43 -6.23 -7.76
CA TYR A 30 13.94 -6.94 -8.93
C TYR A 30 14.30 -6.23 -10.24
N ALA A 31 15.33 -5.39 -10.21
CA ALA A 31 15.68 -4.56 -11.36
C ALA A 31 16.06 -5.34 -12.60
N SER A 32 16.56 -6.57 -12.44
CA SER A 32 16.95 -7.39 -13.58
C SER A 32 15.82 -8.22 -14.16
N GLU A 33 14.66 -8.18 -13.56
CA GLU A 33 13.52 -8.96 -14.04
C GLU A 33 12.76 -8.19 -15.12
N LYS A 34 11.94 -8.91 -15.87
CA LYS A 34 11.04 -8.26 -16.80
C LYS A 34 10.10 -7.34 -16.04
N PRO A 35 9.68 -6.24 -16.65
CA PRO A 35 8.86 -5.26 -15.92
C PRO A 35 7.63 -5.83 -15.24
N VAL A 36 6.91 -6.73 -15.91
CA VAL A 36 5.71 -7.27 -15.31
C VAL A 36 6.04 -8.14 -14.11
N GLN A 37 7.15 -8.89 -14.17
CA GLN A 37 7.55 -9.72 -13.05
C GLN A 37 8.07 -8.88 -11.90
N ALA A 38 8.81 -7.82 -12.22
CA ALA A 38 9.31 -6.93 -11.19
C ALA A 38 8.17 -6.25 -10.42
N ARG A 39 7.13 -5.84 -11.14
CA ARG A 39 5.95 -5.27 -10.48
C ARG A 39 5.23 -6.29 -9.62
N LEU A 40 5.08 -7.50 -10.14
CA LEU A 40 4.43 -8.57 -9.39
C LEU A 40 5.14 -8.83 -8.07
N HIS A 41 6.46 -8.98 -8.13
CA HIS A 41 7.24 -9.30 -6.93
C HIS A 41 7.26 -8.12 -5.96
N THR A 42 7.36 -6.91 -6.48
CA THR A 42 7.31 -5.71 -5.62
C THR A 42 5.98 -5.62 -4.89
N CYS A 43 4.90 -5.86 -5.61
CA CYS A 43 3.57 -5.80 -5.01
C CYS A 43 3.37 -6.93 -3.99
N LEU A 44 3.86 -8.12 -4.30
CA LEU A 44 3.71 -9.25 -3.40
C LEU A 44 4.47 -9.01 -2.09
N ASP A 45 5.70 -8.49 -2.19
CA ASP A 45 6.48 -8.18 -1.00
C ASP A 45 5.75 -7.19 -0.10
N GLN A 46 5.17 -6.16 -0.70
CA GLN A 46 4.45 -5.16 0.08
C GLN A 46 3.18 -5.75 0.70
N TYR A 47 2.48 -6.58 -0.07
CA TYR A 47 1.27 -7.23 0.43
C TYR A 47 1.57 -8.09 1.65
N MET A 48 2.66 -8.86 1.58
CA MET A 48 3.04 -9.73 2.69
C MET A 48 3.47 -8.91 3.91
N ALA A 49 4.22 -7.85 3.69
CA ALA A 49 4.62 -6.97 4.79
C ALA A 49 3.41 -6.31 5.45
N ASN A 50 2.43 -5.95 4.65
CA ASN A 50 1.22 -5.29 5.16
C ASN A 50 0.41 -6.19 6.09
N LYS A 51 0.59 -7.49 6.00
CA LYS A 51 -0.20 -8.40 6.84
C LYS A 51 0.04 -8.20 8.32
N THR A 52 1.23 -7.75 8.69
CA THR A 52 1.55 -7.56 10.10
C THR A 52 0.98 -6.24 10.65
N THR A 53 0.56 -5.35 9.78
CA THR A 53 0.08 -4.03 10.20
C THR A 53 -1.33 -3.74 9.71
N ASN A 54 -1.97 -4.74 9.14
CA ASN A 54 -3.29 -4.58 8.53
C ASN A 54 -3.26 -3.55 7.39
N GLY A 55 -2.13 -3.42 6.74
CA GLY A 55 -1.92 -2.43 5.70
C GLY A 55 -2.57 -2.76 4.37
N ASN A 56 -3.23 -3.91 4.25
CA ASN A 56 -3.94 -4.26 3.03
C ASN A 56 -5.37 -3.75 3.00
N ASP A 57 -5.82 -3.17 4.11
CA ASP A 57 -7.16 -2.59 4.20
C ASP A 57 -8.25 -3.58 3.77
N GLY A 58 -8.09 -4.83 4.16
CA GLY A 58 -9.07 -5.86 3.84
C GLY A 58 -9.00 -6.42 2.43
N LEU A 59 -8.09 -5.92 1.59
CA LEU A 59 -7.96 -6.43 0.23
C LEU A 59 -7.28 -7.79 0.22
N ASN A 60 -7.83 -8.71 -0.54
CA ASN A 60 -7.15 -9.96 -0.83
C ASN A 60 -6.18 -9.74 -1.97
N TRP A 61 -5.26 -10.68 -2.15
CA TRP A 61 -4.25 -10.55 -3.20
C TRP A 61 -4.88 -10.41 -4.59
N GLN A 62 -5.78 -11.33 -4.91
CA GLN A 62 -6.53 -11.25 -6.16
C GLN A 62 -7.95 -11.73 -5.90
N VAL A 63 -8.91 -11.00 -6.43
CA VAL A 63 -10.30 -11.40 -6.39
C VAL A 63 -10.90 -11.06 -7.72
N LYS A 64 -12.03 -11.65 -8.04
CA LYS A 64 -12.72 -11.37 -9.28
C LYS A 64 -13.03 -9.88 -9.33
N GLY A 65 -12.55 -9.24 -10.35
CA GLY A 65 -12.80 -7.81 -10.54
C GLY A 65 -11.83 -6.88 -9.84
N GLY A 66 -10.82 -7.40 -9.14
CA GLY A 66 -9.88 -6.52 -8.49
C GLY A 66 -8.92 -7.22 -7.57
N GLY A 67 -8.62 -6.60 -6.43
CA GLY A 67 -7.70 -7.11 -5.44
C GLY A 67 -6.47 -6.23 -5.30
N TYR A 68 -5.63 -6.59 -4.35
CA TYR A 68 -4.44 -5.79 -4.05
C TYR A 68 -3.50 -5.70 -5.25
N TYR A 69 -3.21 -6.83 -5.88
CA TYR A 69 -2.25 -6.84 -6.98
C TYR A 69 -2.72 -5.95 -8.13
N ARG A 70 -3.99 -5.99 -8.47
CA ARG A 70 -4.50 -5.17 -9.55
C ARG A 70 -4.26 -3.68 -9.31
N GLU A 71 -4.57 -3.22 -8.11
CA GLU A 71 -4.39 -1.82 -7.77
C GLU A 71 -2.91 -1.46 -7.69
N CYS A 72 -2.12 -2.34 -7.11
CA CYS A 72 -0.69 -2.11 -6.98
C CYS A 72 -0.02 -2.03 -8.34
N ASN A 73 -0.32 -2.98 -9.21
CA ASN A 73 0.27 -3.02 -10.56
C ASN A 73 -0.07 -1.75 -11.35
N LYS A 74 -1.30 -1.28 -11.21
CA LYS A 74 -1.75 -0.08 -11.86
C LYS A 74 -0.92 1.12 -11.43
N ARG A 75 -0.61 1.20 -10.16
CA ARG A 75 0.14 2.32 -9.61
C ARG A 75 1.61 2.31 -10.03
N LEU A 76 2.15 1.14 -10.33
CA LEU A 76 3.56 0.99 -10.71
C LEU A 76 3.80 1.06 -12.21
N LYS A 77 2.77 1.03 -13.01
CA LYS A 77 2.92 1.21 -14.45
C LYS A 77 3.23 2.67 -14.83
#